data_8e39968fe7352d5e02e320441b64bb97
#
_entry.id   8e39968fe7352d5e02e320441b64bb97
#
_cell.length_a   1.000
_cell.length_b   1.000
_cell.length_c   1.000
_cell.angle_alpha   90.00
_cell.angle_beta   90.00
_cell.angle_gamma   90.00
#
_symmetry.space_group_name_H-M   'P 1'
#
loop_
_entity.id
_entity.type
_entity.pdbx_description
1 polymer ?
#
loop_
_entity_poly.entity_id
_entity_poly.type
_entity_poly.pdbx_seq_one_letter_code
_entity_poly.pdbx_strand_id
1 'polypeptide(L)'
;MSAGHRRLDIEEVGDVTVATFVDKKILDEGNIQIIGNQLFSLVEEDGREKIVLDFANVEYLSSAALGKLITMDKKVKSAKGKLRLCSVRPDIYEVFAITKLNKLFDMRDTREQALEGL
;
A
#
# COMPACT_ATOMS: atom_id res chain seq x y z
N MET A 1 14.49 -15.63 -9.93
CA MET A 1 14.03 -15.22 -9.60
C MET A 1 12.95 -14.90 -10.02
N SER A 2 12.35 -14.81 -9.88
CA SER A 2 11.05 -14.59 -10.16
C SER A 2 10.75 -13.18 -10.33
N ALA A 3 11.54 -12.50 -11.05
CA ALA A 3 11.32 -11.11 -11.32
C ALA A 3 9.94 -10.86 -11.93
N GLY A 4 9.44 -11.83 -12.72
CA GLY A 4 8.14 -11.70 -13.34
C GLY A 4 6.97 -11.68 -12.37
N HIS A 5 7.21 -11.99 -11.09
CA HIS A 5 6.15 -12.00 -10.09
C HIS A 5 6.10 -10.74 -9.25
N ARG A 6 6.89 -9.75 -9.60
CA ARG A 6 6.90 -8.50 -8.86
C ARG A 6 5.63 -7.72 -9.13
N ARG A 7 4.89 -7.41 -8.09
CA ARG A 7 3.64 -6.66 -8.17
C ARG A 7 3.76 -5.26 -7.58
N LEU A 8 4.91 -4.93 -7.03
CA LEU A 8 5.20 -3.63 -6.47
C LEU A 8 6.49 -3.09 -7.05
N ASP A 9 6.48 -1.81 -7.41
CA ASP A 9 7.70 -1.09 -7.74
C ASP A 9 8.16 -0.38 -6.48
N ILE A 10 9.35 -0.69 -6.02
CA ILE A 10 9.89 -0.16 -4.77
C ILE A 10 10.91 0.92 -5.08
N GLU A 11 10.73 2.08 -4.45
CA GLU A 11 11.64 3.20 -4.61
C GLU A 11 11.97 3.75 -3.24
N GLU A 12 13.23 4.09 -3.01
CA GLU A 12 13.64 4.70 -1.75
C GLU A 12 13.82 6.19 -1.93
N VAL A 13 13.10 6.97 -1.13
CA VAL A 13 13.17 8.44 -1.16
C VAL A 13 13.60 8.87 0.24
N GLY A 14 14.90 9.13 0.41
CA GLY A 14 15.45 9.36 1.73
C GLY A 14 15.33 8.11 2.58
N ASP A 15 14.71 8.23 3.75
CA ASP A 15 14.45 7.10 4.63
C ASP A 15 13.05 6.50 4.45
N VAL A 16 12.33 6.94 3.42
CA VAL A 16 10.97 6.49 3.13
C VAL A 16 11.00 5.50 1.98
N THR A 17 10.24 4.41 2.12
CA THR A 17 10.05 3.42 1.05
C THR A 17 8.71 3.70 0.38
N VAL A 18 8.73 3.93 -0.93
CA VAL A 18 7.53 4.12 -1.72
C VAL A 18 7.27 2.85 -2.52
N ALA A 19 6.12 2.24 -2.30
CA ALA A 19 5.72 1.04 -3.02
C ALA A 19 4.54 1.41 -3.93
N THR A 20 4.75 1.30 -5.23
CA THR A 20 3.74 1.60 -6.23
C THR A 20 3.16 0.30 -6.76
N PHE A 21 1.83 0.18 -6.74
CA PHE A 21 1.17 -1.01 -7.28
C PHE A 21 1.29 -0.99 -8.80
N VAL A 22 1.74 -2.11 -9.36
CA VAL A 22 1.91 -2.26 -10.81
C VAL A 22 0.59 -2.54 -11.50
N ASP A 23 -0.26 -3.36 -10.86
CA ASP A 23 -1.53 -3.79 -11.44
C ASP A 23 -2.60 -2.71 -11.39
N LYS A 24 -3.36 -2.59 -12.48
CA LYS A 24 -4.53 -1.70 -12.51
C LYS A 24 -5.70 -2.34 -11.78
N LYS A 25 -5.83 -3.65 -11.87
CA LYS A 25 -6.95 -4.39 -11.28
C LYS A 25 -6.40 -5.34 -10.23
N ILE A 26 -6.70 -5.07 -8.98
CA ILE A 26 -6.24 -5.91 -7.87
C ILE A 26 -7.44 -6.74 -7.41
N LEU A 27 -7.81 -7.70 -8.23
CA LEU A 27 -9.02 -8.52 -8.06
C LEU A 27 -8.73 -10.00 -7.96
N ASP A 28 -7.66 -10.48 -8.62
CA ASP A 28 -7.32 -11.88 -8.65
C ASP A 28 -6.69 -12.33 -7.34
N GLU A 29 -7.23 -13.41 -6.77
CA GLU A 29 -6.81 -13.89 -5.47
C GLU A 29 -5.31 -14.25 -5.41
N GLY A 30 -4.81 -14.88 -6.48
CA GLY A 30 -3.40 -15.22 -6.57
C GLY A 30 -2.49 -13.99 -6.54
N ASN A 31 -2.87 -12.97 -7.30
CA ASN A 31 -2.10 -11.73 -7.33
C ASN A 31 -2.19 -11.00 -6.00
N ILE A 32 -3.35 -11.02 -5.35
CA ILE A 32 -3.53 -10.41 -4.04
C ILE A 32 -2.61 -11.06 -3.01
N GLN A 33 -2.48 -12.38 -3.08
CA GLN A 33 -1.60 -13.11 -2.17
C GLN A 33 -0.13 -12.69 -2.38
N ILE A 34 0.28 -12.57 -3.64
CA ILE A 34 1.64 -12.14 -3.97
C ILE A 34 1.88 -10.72 -3.48
N ILE A 35 0.94 -9.81 -3.73
CA ILE A 35 1.03 -8.43 -3.28
C ILE A 35 1.14 -8.37 -1.76
N GLY A 36 0.28 -9.13 -1.06
CA GLY A 36 0.32 -9.19 0.39
C GLY A 36 1.68 -9.63 0.91
N ASN A 37 2.22 -10.71 0.34
CA ASN A 37 3.53 -11.20 0.76
C ASN A 37 4.63 -10.16 0.52
N GLN A 38 4.60 -9.46 -0.60
CA GLN A 38 5.59 -8.45 -0.91
C GLN A 38 5.48 -7.26 0.04
N LEU A 39 4.26 -6.82 0.36
CA LEU A 39 4.05 -5.74 1.32
C LEU A 39 4.56 -6.13 2.71
N PHE A 40 4.19 -7.32 3.17
CA PHE A 40 4.58 -7.76 4.51
C PHE A 40 6.08 -7.92 4.65
N SER A 41 6.76 -8.34 3.58
CA SER A 41 8.22 -8.46 3.57
C SER A 41 8.91 -7.13 3.83
N LEU A 42 8.34 -6.03 3.38
CA LEU A 42 8.91 -4.70 3.61
C LEU A 42 9.05 -4.44 5.11
N VAL A 43 8.08 -4.88 5.90
CA VAL A 43 8.09 -4.69 7.34
C VAL A 43 8.86 -5.81 8.03
N GLU A 44 8.52 -7.06 7.70
CA GLU A 44 9.00 -8.22 8.45
C GLU A 44 10.43 -8.63 8.13
N GLU A 45 10.83 -8.49 6.87
CA GLU A 45 12.17 -8.89 6.46
C GLU A 45 13.11 -7.71 6.29
N ASP A 46 12.61 -6.63 5.66
CA ASP A 46 13.45 -5.47 5.36
C ASP A 46 13.46 -4.43 6.49
N GLY A 47 12.56 -4.54 7.45
CA GLY A 47 12.52 -3.63 8.59
C GLY A 47 12.19 -2.19 8.22
N ARG A 48 11.45 -1.97 7.14
CA ARG A 48 11.09 -0.62 6.71
C ARG A 48 10.10 -0.02 7.69
N GLU A 49 10.36 1.20 8.13
CA GLU A 49 9.51 1.87 9.11
C GLU A 49 8.61 2.94 8.52
N LYS A 50 9.07 3.61 7.48
CA LYS A 50 8.30 4.67 6.83
C LYS A 50 7.95 4.21 5.42
N ILE A 51 6.66 3.96 5.21
CA ILE A 51 6.19 3.34 3.96
C ILE A 51 5.05 4.17 3.38
N VAL A 52 5.13 4.44 2.09
CA VAL A 52 4.07 5.09 1.31
C VAL A 52 3.61 4.10 0.25
N LEU A 53 2.32 3.85 0.19
CA LEU A 53 1.71 3.02 -0.84
C LEU A 53 1.06 3.93 -1.87
N ASP A 54 1.54 3.86 -3.11
CA ASP A 54 1.08 4.71 -4.20
C ASP A 54 0.08 3.93 -5.06
N PHE A 55 -1.14 4.46 -5.14
CA PHE A 55 -2.26 3.82 -5.84
C PHE A 55 -2.52 4.43 -7.22
N ALA A 56 -1.56 5.19 -7.77
CA ALA A 56 -1.79 5.92 -9.03
C ALA A 56 -2.27 5.02 -10.17
N ASN A 57 -1.80 3.77 -10.21
CA ASN A 57 -2.18 2.83 -11.27
C ASN A 57 -3.45 2.03 -10.95
N VAL A 58 -3.93 2.08 -9.72
CA VAL A 58 -5.03 1.19 -9.27
C VAL A 58 -6.38 1.74 -9.69
N GLU A 59 -7.09 0.96 -10.50
CA GLU A 59 -8.44 1.31 -10.97
C GLU A 59 -9.52 0.46 -10.31
N TYR A 60 -9.17 -0.74 -9.84
CA TYR A 60 -10.12 -1.65 -9.19
C TYR A 60 -9.43 -2.36 -8.03
N LEU A 61 -10.14 -2.50 -6.93
CA LEU A 61 -9.60 -3.09 -5.71
C LEU A 61 -10.67 -3.93 -5.02
N SER A 62 -10.39 -5.20 -4.79
CA SER A 62 -11.35 -6.10 -4.14
C SER A 62 -11.32 -5.97 -2.63
N SER A 63 -12.35 -6.50 -1.97
CA SER A 63 -12.38 -6.53 -0.51
C SER A 63 -11.27 -7.38 0.09
N ALA A 64 -10.86 -8.44 -0.62
CA ALA A 64 -9.72 -9.26 -0.18
C ALA A 64 -8.43 -8.43 -0.15
N ALA A 65 -8.25 -7.58 -1.16
CA ALA A 65 -7.08 -6.68 -1.20
C ALA A 65 -7.13 -5.68 -0.05
N LEU A 66 -8.32 -5.15 0.26
CA LEU A 66 -8.48 -4.27 1.42
C LEU A 66 -8.06 -4.97 2.70
N GLY A 67 -8.39 -6.25 2.83
CA GLY A 67 -7.97 -7.05 3.98
C GLY A 67 -6.46 -7.10 4.13
N LYS A 68 -5.74 -7.24 3.02
CA LYS A 68 -4.27 -7.23 3.07
C LYS A 68 -3.74 -5.88 3.52
N LEU A 69 -4.37 -4.79 3.09
CA LEU A 69 -3.96 -3.44 3.50
C LEU A 69 -4.18 -3.23 4.99
N ILE A 70 -5.29 -3.74 5.53
CA ILE A 70 -5.57 -3.66 6.97
C ILE A 70 -4.49 -4.41 7.75
N THR A 71 -4.14 -5.61 7.29
CA THR A 71 -3.09 -6.40 7.93
C THR A 71 -1.75 -5.66 7.85
N MET A 72 -1.45 -5.04 6.71
CA MET A 72 -0.23 -4.25 6.54
C MET A 72 -0.16 -3.12 7.56
N ASP A 73 -1.28 -2.41 7.73
CA ASP A 73 -1.36 -1.30 8.70
C ASP A 73 -1.04 -1.79 10.12
N LYS A 74 -1.58 -2.94 10.50
CA LYS A 74 -1.31 -3.52 11.82
C LYS A 74 0.15 -3.88 11.99
N LYS A 75 0.76 -4.46 10.96
CA LYS A 75 2.17 -4.83 11.01
C LYS A 75 3.08 -3.62 11.14
N VAL A 76 2.78 -2.57 10.39
CA VAL A 76 3.57 -1.33 10.45
C VAL A 76 3.46 -0.69 11.83
N LYS A 77 2.25 -0.63 12.37
CA LYS A 77 2.03 -0.07 13.71
C LYS A 77 2.72 -0.89 14.79
N SER A 78 2.68 -2.20 14.67
CA SER A 78 3.37 -3.08 15.62
C SER A 78 4.88 -2.87 15.59
N ALA A 79 5.42 -2.52 14.44
CA ALA A 79 6.84 -2.23 14.28
C ALA A 79 7.16 -0.76 14.61
N LYS A 80 6.15 0.00 15.08
CA LYS A 80 6.27 1.43 15.42
C LYS A 80 6.64 2.28 14.22
N GLY A 81 6.21 1.85 13.04
CA GLY A 81 6.43 2.58 11.81
C GLY A 81 5.26 3.48 11.44
N LYS A 82 5.35 4.04 10.26
CA LYS A 82 4.31 4.91 9.70
C LYS A 82 3.95 4.45 8.30
N LEU A 83 2.66 4.42 8.02
CA LEU A 83 2.13 4.02 6.71
C LEU A 83 1.22 5.12 6.20
N ARG A 84 1.44 5.54 4.95
CA ARG A 84 0.55 6.48 4.28
C ARG A 84 0.18 5.94 2.91
N LEU A 85 -1.04 6.27 2.47
CA LEU A 85 -1.53 5.93 1.15
C LEU A 85 -1.68 7.21 0.34
N CYS A 86 -1.37 7.16 -0.95
CA CYS A 86 -1.49 8.34 -1.79
C CYS A 86 -1.99 8.00 -3.18
N SER A 87 -2.44 9.04 -3.89
CA SER A 87 -2.87 8.95 -5.29
C SER A 87 -4.04 7.98 -5.49
N VAL A 88 -4.90 7.87 -4.50
CA VAL A 88 -6.08 6.99 -4.56
C VAL A 88 -7.15 7.68 -5.40
N ARG A 89 -7.63 7.00 -6.45
CA ARG A 89 -8.68 7.56 -7.32
C ARG A 89 -9.95 7.79 -6.53
N PRO A 90 -10.78 8.78 -6.94
CA PRO A 90 -12.01 9.08 -6.20
C PRO A 90 -12.94 7.89 -6.01
N ASP A 91 -13.11 7.05 -7.03
CA ASP A 91 -13.98 5.89 -6.93
C ASP A 91 -13.40 4.82 -6.00
N ILE A 92 -12.09 4.70 -5.94
CA ILE A 92 -11.41 3.79 -5.00
C ILE A 92 -11.49 4.39 -3.59
N TYR A 93 -11.27 5.69 -3.46
CA TYR A 93 -11.40 6.36 -2.16
C TYR A 93 -12.79 6.14 -1.56
N GLU A 94 -13.83 6.12 -2.41
CA GLU A 94 -15.19 5.91 -1.97
C GLU A 94 -15.34 4.56 -1.27
N VAL A 95 -14.66 3.53 -1.75
CA VAL A 95 -14.66 2.21 -1.10
C VAL A 95 -14.08 2.32 0.30
N PHE A 96 -12.99 3.08 0.46
CA PHE A 96 -12.41 3.32 1.79
C PHE A 96 -13.38 4.09 2.67
N ALA A 97 -14.06 5.07 2.13
CA ALA A 97 -15.00 5.89 2.89
C ALA A 97 -16.23 5.10 3.34
N ILE A 98 -16.80 4.28 2.46
CA ILE A 98 -17.98 3.47 2.77
C ILE A 98 -17.66 2.46 3.86
N THR A 99 -16.47 1.88 3.83
CA THR A 99 -16.04 0.91 4.84
C THR A 99 -15.41 1.58 6.05
N LYS A 100 -15.35 2.91 6.05
CA LYS A 100 -14.73 3.72 7.11
C LYS A 100 -13.23 3.48 7.27
N LEU A 101 -12.60 2.87 6.29
CA LEU A 101 -11.15 2.64 6.30
C LEU A 101 -10.37 3.92 6.07
N ASN A 102 -11.03 4.95 5.52
CA ASN A 102 -10.39 6.25 5.37
C ASN A 102 -10.03 6.88 6.73
N LYS A 103 -10.60 6.37 7.82
CA LYS A 103 -10.25 6.83 9.17
C LYS A 103 -9.11 6.01 9.76
N LEU A 104 -8.90 4.81 9.24
CA LEU A 104 -7.82 3.94 9.69
C LEU A 104 -6.49 4.34 9.05
N PHE A 105 -6.53 4.66 7.75
CA PHE A 105 -5.33 4.97 6.98
C PHE A 105 -5.10 6.47 6.89
N ASP A 106 -3.82 6.86 6.92
CA ASP A 106 -3.40 8.24 6.64
C ASP A 106 -3.32 8.40 5.13
N MET A 107 -4.36 8.98 4.53
CA MET A 107 -4.48 9.11 3.08
C MET A 107 -4.18 10.52 2.63
N ARG A 108 -3.31 10.64 1.64
CA ARG A 108 -2.90 11.92 1.08
C ARG A 108 -3.23 11.96 -0.40
N ASP A 109 -3.45 13.15 -0.96
CA ASP A 109 -3.83 13.28 -2.36
C ASP A 109 -2.70 12.94 -3.31
N THR A 110 -1.48 13.34 -2.98
CA THR A 110 -0.33 13.16 -3.87
C THR A 110 0.81 12.47 -3.14
N ARG A 111 1.75 11.94 -3.93
CA ARG A 111 2.95 11.33 -3.39
C ARG A 111 3.76 12.35 -2.57
N GLU A 112 3.86 13.58 -3.08
CA GLU A 112 4.58 14.65 -2.40
C GLU A 112 4.01 14.91 -1.02
N GLN A 113 2.69 14.98 -0.92
CA GLN A 113 2.02 15.17 0.37
C GLN A 113 2.23 13.98 1.30
N ALA A 114 2.26 12.78 0.74
CA ALA A 114 2.47 11.57 1.53
C ALA A 114 3.89 11.50 2.09
N LEU A 115 4.85 12.14 1.44
CA LEU A 115 6.24 12.17 1.89
C LEU A 115 6.51 13.27 2.92
N GLU A 116 5.64 14.28 2.98
CA GLU A 116 5.83 15.39 3.89
C GLU A 116 5.70 14.96 5.35
N GLY A 117 6.69 15.30 6.15
CA GLY A 117 6.64 15.03 7.58
C GLY A 117 6.86 13.59 7.99
N LEU A 118 7.30 12.74 7.07
CA LEU A 118 7.62 11.35 7.44
C LEU A 118 9.00 11.21 8.03
#